data_6e2fecef105a761f4aa1b30740a87dae
#
_entry.id   6e2fecef105a761f4aa1b30740a87dae
#
_cell.length_a   1.000
_cell.length_b   1.000
_cell.length_c   1.000
_cell.angle_alpha   90.00
_cell.angle_beta   90.00
_cell.angle_gamma   90.00
#
_symmetry.space_group_name_H-M   'P 1'
#
loop_
_entity.id
_entity.type
_entity.pdbx_description
1 polymer ?
#
loop_
_entity_poly.entity_id
_entity_poly.type
_entity_poly.pdbx_seq_one_letter_code
_entity_poly.pdbx_strand_id
1 'polypeptide(L)'
;MRATDDSQDFPIEDTGASRVSAQLPDAPATYVNPVLDDDFPDPAVILAPDGYYYAYATQTLRDGHWINIQVARSADLVHWEHLGDALPDKPTWACETQDFWAPSVIYDGTTYFMYYSATPDVCLQPERGHCLAIATSTSPAGPFVDMGMPLLLGMGFEYIDPMAFDDPVSGKRLLYWGSGFQPIKVQELAEDRISFAAGSAPTDLVWPNPVKGAFPRLVEAAWVIHRDDFYYLFYSGDNCCGPDAEYGVMVARSRSPTGPFETLEEARGVPHSLMLFKSERWLAPGHNTIVTDKAGDAWIVYHAIDVNRPRQRQEDEINSRRIMLIDRIEWKNGWPHVGTPSAEPRPAPVT
;
A
#
# COMPACT_ATOMS: atom_id res chain seq x y z
N MET A 1 5.03 73.06 37.48
CA MET A 1 3.78 72.28 37.35
C MET A 1 4.20 70.88 36.90
N ARG A 2 3.94 69.91 37.76
CA ARG A 2 4.29 68.49 37.53
C ARG A 2 3.20 67.83 36.77
N ALA A 3 3.50 67.11 35.66
CA ALA A 3 2.62 66.20 35.01
C ALA A 3 2.81 64.82 35.63
N THR A 4 1.73 64.21 36.09
CA THR A 4 1.64 62.87 36.63
C THR A 4 1.46 61.84 35.51
N ASP A 5 2.33 60.88 35.47
CA ASP A 5 2.30 59.71 34.61
C ASP A 5 1.39 58.63 35.27
N ASP A 6 0.29 58.29 34.62
CA ASP A 6 -0.60 57.21 35.02
C ASP A 6 -0.51 56.05 33.99
N SER A 7 0.49 55.20 34.13
CA SER A 7 0.53 53.94 33.42
C SER A 7 -0.25 52.90 34.21
N GLN A 8 -1.43 52.56 33.71
CA GLN A 8 -2.21 51.38 34.19
C GLN A 8 -1.69 50.10 33.55
N ASP A 9 -1.03 49.27 34.37
CA ASP A 9 -0.71 47.89 34.05
C ASP A 9 -2.00 47.03 34.04
N PHE A 10 -2.32 46.45 32.86
CA PHE A 10 -3.33 45.40 32.77
C PHE A 10 -2.66 44.03 32.93
N PRO A 11 -3.14 43.14 33.81
CA PRO A 11 -2.59 41.80 33.91
C PRO A 11 -2.96 41.00 32.67
N ILE A 12 -1.94 40.42 32.01
CA ILE A 12 -2.13 39.43 30.95
C ILE A 12 -2.54 38.12 31.65
N GLU A 13 -3.79 37.73 31.52
CA GLU A 13 -4.23 36.40 31.91
C GLU A 13 -3.59 35.37 30.93
N ASP A 14 -2.68 34.62 31.47
CA ASP A 14 -2.10 33.43 30.83
C ASP A 14 -3.18 32.32 30.78
N THR A 15 -3.93 32.28 29.68
CA THR A 15 -4.83 31.16 29.39
C THR A 15 -3.98 29.97 28.95
N GLY A 16 -3.40 29.29 29.94
CA GLY A 16 -2.75 28.01 29.75
C GLY A 16 -3.72 26.97 29.15
N ALA A 17 -3.83 26.97 27.83
CA ALA A 17 -4.48 25.89 27.09
C ALA A 17 -3.57 24.65 27.27
N SER A 18 -3.88 23.85 28.28
CA SER A 18 -3.34 22.51 28.44
C SER A 18 -3.69 21.73 27.17
N ARG A 19 -2.71 21.52 26.30
CA ARG A 19 -2.81 20.54 25.22
C ARG A 19 -2.95 19.18 25.89
N VAL A 20 -4.17 18.69 26.01
CA VAL A 20 -4.44 17.29 26.32
C VAL A 20 -3.96 16.53 25.08
N SER A 21 -2.75 16.00 25.13
CA SER A 21 -2.31 15.01 24.17
C SER A 21 -3.23 13.80 24.38
N ALA A 22 -4.09 13.51 23.39
CA ALA A 22 -4.88 12.30 23.42
C ALA A 22 -3.88 11.13 23.49
N GLN A 23 -3.89 10.40 24.59
CA GLN A 23 -3.05 9.23 24.77
C GLN A 23 -3.57 8.15 23.81
N LEU A 24 -2.69 7.60 22.97
CA LEU A 24 -3.04 6.48 22.12
C LEU A 24 -3.48 5.29 23.01
N PRO A 25 -4.47 4.48 22.56
CA PRO A 25 -4.87 3.30 23.30
C PRO A 25 -3.70 2.32 23.47
N ASP A 26 -3.70 1.56 24.57
CA ASP A 26 -2.68 0.54 24.81
C ASP A 26 -2.81 -0.58 23.76
N ALA A 27 -1.68 -0.99 23.18
CA ALA A 27 -1.62 -2.08 22.24
C ALA A 27 -1.95 -3.42 22.89
N PRO A 28 -2.64 -4.35 22.18
CA PRO A 28 -2.95 -5.68 22.75
C PRO A 28 -1.67 -6.51 22.91
N ALA A 29 -1.67 -7.42 23.89
CA ALA A 29 -0.55 -8.35 24.07
C ALA A 29 -0.46 -9.40 22.96
N THR A 30 -1.60 -9.77 22.36
CA THR A 30 -1.72 -10.73 21.26
C THR A 30 -2.76 -10.28 20.23
N TYR A 31 -2.62 -10.76 19.00
CA TYR A 31 -3.62 -10.59 17.93
C TYR A 31 -3.98 -11.93 17.29
N VAL A 32 -5.08 -11.94 16.56
CA VAL A 32 -5.54 -13.06 15.72
C VAL A 32 -5.98 -12.48 14.37
N ASN A 33 -5.53 -13.09 13.28
CA ASN A 33 -5.99 -12.73 11.93
C ASN A 33 -7.45 -13.19 11.68
N PRO A 34 -8.26 -12.40 10.96
CA PRO A 34 -7.89 -11.15 10.30
C PRO A 34 -7.89 -9.98 11.29
N VAL A 35 -7.05 -8.96 11.05
CA VAL A 35 -7.08 -7.70 11.82
C VAL A 35 -8.16 -6.74 11.34
N LEU A 36 -8.63 -6.91 10.09
CA LEU A 36 -9.79 -6.20 9.55
C LEU A 36 -10.65 -7.20 8.76
N ASP A 37 -11.79 -7.62 9.34
CA ASP A 37 -12.68 -8.63 8.78
C ASP A 37 -13.75 -8.01 7.86
N ASP A 38 -13.31 -7.15 6.97
CA ASP A 38 -14.08 -6.55 5.89
C ASP A 38 -13.31 -6.68 4.58
N ASP A 39 -14.01 -6.51 3.44
CA ASP A 39 -13.31 -6.42 2.15
C ASP A 39 -12.42 -5.19 2.13
N PHE A 40 -11.13 -5.44 2.17
CA PHE A 40 -10.09 -4.42 2.21
C PHE A 40 -8.89 -4.88 1.38
N PRO A 41 -9.07 -4.99 0.05
CA PRO A 41 -8.05 -5.54 -0.83
C PRO A 41 -6.92 -4.56 -1.10
N ASP A 42 -5.74 -5.12 -1.38
CA ASP A 42 -4.56 -4.38 -1.81
C ASP A 42 -4.10 -3.31 -0.79
N PRO A 43 -3.91 -3.70 0.51
CA PRO A 43 -3.67 -2.74 1.58
C PRO A 43 -2.29 -2.08 1.47
N ALA A 44 -2.26 -0.75 1.44
CA ALA A 44 -1.06 0.07 1.59
C ALA A 44 -1.10 0.82 2.92
N VAL A 45 -0.08 0.65 3.76
CA VAL A 45 -0.06 1.20 5.11
C VAL A 45 1.10 2.16 5.31
N ILE A 46 0.81 3.31 5.91
CA ILE A 46 1.82 4.28 6.36
C ILE A 46 1.67 4.56 7.86
N LEU A 47 2.76 4.90 8.52
CA LEU A 47 2.74 5.53 9.84
C LEU A 47 2.78 7.05 9.65
N ALA A 48 1.72 7.73 10.07
CA ALA A 48 1.63 9.18 9.94
C ALA A 48 2.26 9.92 11.15
N PRO A 49 2.60 11.21 11.01
CA PRO A 49 3.20 11.99 12.10
C PRO A 49 2.34 12.15 13.36
N ASP A 50 1.04 11.91 13.26
CA ASP A 50 0.10 11.90 14.41
C ASP A 50 0.22 10.62 15.28
N GLY A 51 1.04 9.66 14.86
CA GLY A 51 1.30 8.41 15.54
C GLY A 51 0.32 7.29 15.23
N TYR A 52 -0.62 7.50 14.30
CA TYR A 52 -1.51 6.46 13.79
C TYR A 52 -0.97 5.84 12.51
N TYR A 53 -1.28 4.56 12.31
CA TYR A 53 -1.16 3.90 11.02
C TYR A 53 -2.42 4.19 10.20
N TYR A 54 -2.24 4.51 8.93
CA TYR A 54 -3.31 4.66 7.95
C TYR A 54 -3.15 3.60 6.88
N ALA A 55 -4.22 2.83 6.66
CA ALA A 55 -4.31 1.84 5.60
C ALA A 55 -5.24 2.34 4.50
N TYR A 56 -4.80 2.21 3.25
CA TYR A 56 -5.61 2.52 2.07
C TYR A 56 -5.81 1.23 1.28
N ALA A 57 -6.95 1.11 0.60
CA ALA A 57 -7.27 -0.09 -0.15
C ALA A 57 -8.08 0.20 -1.41
N THR A 58 -8.09 -0.77 -2.32
CA THR A 58 -8.96 -0.81 -3.49
C THR A 58 -10.42 -0.53 -3.12
N GLN A 59 -11.15 0.00 -4.07
CA GLN A 59 -12.59 0.26 -3.97
C GLN A 59 -13.39 -0.88 -3.36
N THR A 60 -14.50 -0.54 -2.74
CA THR A 60 -15.50 -1.51 -2.27
C THR A 60 -16.90 -0.91 -2.26
N LEU A 61 -17.92 -1.76 -2.26
CA LEU A 61 -19.31 -1.36 -2.02
C LEU A 61 -19.64 -1.58 -0.54
N ARG A 62 -19.90 -0.49 0.20
CA ARG A 62 -20.26 -0.54 1.61
C ARG A 62 -21.59 0.18 1.84
N ASP A 63 -22.53 -0.49 2.50
CA ASP A 63 -23.85 0.03 2.81
C ASP A 63 -24.60 0.64 1.60
N GLY A 64 -24.38 0.04 0.41
CA GLY A 64 -25.00 0.47 -0.85
C GLY A 64 -24.33 1.68 -1.51
N HIS A 65 -23.16 2.11 -1.02
CA HIS A 65 -22.39 3.22 -1.58
C HIS A 65 -20.99 2.72 -2.01
N TRP A 66 -20.57 3.13 -3.19
CA TRP A 66 -19.20 2.91 -3.63
C TRP A 66 -18.24 3.81 -2.87
N ILE A 67 -17.17 3.23 -2.37
CA ILE A 67 -15.99 3.89 -1.84
C ILE A 67 -14.90 3.70 -2.88
N ASN A 68 -14.38 4.80 -3.44
CA ASN A 68 -13.39 4.74 -4.51
C ASN A 68 -12.04 4.23 -4.00
N ILE A 69 -11.51 4.86 -2.96
CA ILE A 69 -10.31 4.40 -2.25
C ILE A 69 -10.65 4.33 -0.76
N GLN A 70 -10.65 3.13 -0.22
CA GLN A 70 -10.91 2.94 1.20
C GLN A 70 -9.79 3.53 2.05
N VAL A 71 -10.14 4.07 3.22
CA VAL A 71 -9.15 4.44 4.25
C VAL A 71 -9.62 3.99 5.63
N ALA A 72 -8.67 3.42 6.38
CA ALA A 72 -8.84 3.03 7.77
C ALA A 72 -7.61 3.48 8.58
N ARG A 73 -7.76 3.64 9.90
CA ARG A 73 -6.65 3.96 10.78
C ARG A 73 -6.55 3.00 11.95
N SER A 74 -5.36 2.88 12.51
CA SER A 74 -5.08 2.07 13.70
C SER A 74 -3.98 2.73 14.54
N ALA A 75 -4.08 2.58 15.87
CA ALA A 75 -3.00 2.96 16.78
C ALA A 75 -1.98 1.83 16.98
N ASP A 76 -2.32 0.58 16.59
CA ASP A 76 -1.62 -0.62 17.01
C ASP A 76 -1.47 -1.71 15.93
N LEU A 77 -1.87 -1.42 14.67
CA LEU A 77 -1.91 -2.37 13.54
C LEU A 77 -2.90 -3.52 13.68
N VAL A 78 -3.58 -3.63 14.82
CA VAL A 78 -4.51 -4.73 15.14
C VAL A 78 -5.97 -4.28 15.10
N HIS A 79 -6.24 -3.13 15.71
CA HIS A 79 -7.58 -2.55 15.78
C HIS A 79 -7.71 -1.41 14.77
N TRP A 80 -8.57 -1.59 13.79
CA TRP A 80 -8.75 -0.65 12.67
C TRP A 80 -10.12 0.01 12.70
N GLU A 81 -10.14 1.31 12.49
CA GLU A 81 -11.33 2.13 12.33
C GLU A 81 -11.45 2.57 10.88
N HIS A 82 -12.56 2.22 10.21
CA HIS A 82 -12.85 2.74 8.88
C HIS A 82 -13.16 4.24 8.95
N LEU A 83 -12.53 5.02 8.07
CA LEU A 83 -12.73 6.47 7.97
C LEU A 83 -13.55 6.88 6.74
N GLY A 84 -13.82 5.95 5.83
CA GLY A 84 -14.62 6.19 4.62
C GLY A 84 -13.81 6.19 3.33
N ASP A 85 -14.08 7.16 2.47
CA ASP A 85 -13.46 7.31 1.15
C ASP A 85 -12.33 8.34 1.18
N ALA A 86 -11.12 7.92 0.87
CA ALA A 86 -9.97 8.82 0.75
C ALA A 86 -10.02 9.66 -0.53
N LEU A 87 -10.71 9.18 -1.58
CA LEU A 87 -10.86 9.85 -2.89
C LEU A 87 -12.36 10.01 -3.23
N PRO A 88 -13.14 10.80 -2.46
CA PRO A 88 -14.59 10.87 -2.62
C PRO A 88 -15.02 11.50 -3.95
N ASP A 89 -14.21 12.41 -4.47
CA ASP A 89 -14.48 13.08 -5.74
C ASP A 89 -13.70 12.37 -6.86
N LYS A 90 -14.41 11.70 -7.75
CA LYS A 90 -13.78 11.04 -8.91
C LYS A 90 -13.09 12.06 -9.82
N PRO A 91 -11.93 11.73 -10.40
CA PRO A 91 -11.29 12.58 -11.38
C PRO A 91 -12.14 12.73 -12.64
N THR A 92 -12.04 13.88 -13.31
CA THR A 92 -12.84 14.19 -14.49
C THR A 92 -12.58 13.25 -15.68
N TRP A 93 -11.44 12.60 -15.69
CA TRP A 93 -11.02 11.63 -16.72
C TRP A 93 -11.49 10.19 -16.43
N ALA A 94 -12.06 9.93 -15.24
CA ALA A 94 -12.56 8.63 -14.77
C ALA A 94 -13.87 8.79 -13.99
N CYS A 95 -14.76 9.70 -14.41
CA CYS A 95 -15.99 10.00 -13.70
C CYS A 95 -17.08 8.93 -13.91
N GLU A 96 -17.01 8.17 -15.01
CA GLU A 96 -17.97 7.12 -15.36
C GLU A 96 -17.55 5.73 -14.83
N THR A 97 -16.25 5.49 -14.68
CA THR A 97 -15.73 4.21 -14.19
C THR A 97 -15.95 3.99 -12.70
N GLN A 98 -15.88 2.73 -12.27
CA GLN A 98 -15.78 2.33 -10.88
C GLN A 98 -14.61 1.34 -10.69
N ASP A 99 -13.48 1.60 -11.34
CA ASP A 99 -12.26 0.78 -11.25
C ASP A 99 -11.13 1.61 -10.64
N PHE A 100 -11.15 1.79 -9.29
CA PHE A 100 -10.12 2.48 -8.51
C PHE A 100 -9.38 1.46 -7.64
N TRP A 101 -8.10 1.18 -7.95
CA TRP A 101 -7.39 0.05 -7.39
C TRP A 101 -6.02 0.40 -6.84
N ALA A 102 -5.58 -0.44 -5.88
CA ALA A 102 -4.21 -0.57 -5.41
C ALA A 102 -3.51 0.77 -5.11
N PRO A 103 -4.02 1.56 -4.17
CA PRO A 103 -3.40 2.82 -3.79
C PRO A 103 -2.09 2.57 -3.04
N SER A 104 -1.13 3.47 -3.23
CA SER A 104 0.06 3.61 -2.39
C SER A 104 0.23 5.06 -1.98
N VAL A 105 0.54 5.32 -0.72
CA VAL A 105 0.65 6.69 -0.20
C VAL A 105 2.03 6.91 0.39
N ILE A 106 2.61 8.08 0.11
CA ILE A 106 3.85 8.54 0.70
C ILE A 106 3.68 9.98 1.22
N TYR A 107 4.39 10.32 2.30
CA TYR A 107 4.38 11.65 2.91
C TYR A 107 5.74 12.31 2.79
N ASP A 108 5.80 13.53 2.26
CA ASP A 108 7.07 14.27 2.06
C ASP A 108 7.44 15.22 3.19
N GLY A 109 6.66 15.24 4.27
CA GLY A 109 6.79 16.16 5.40
C GLY A 109 5.74 17.28 5.40
N THR A 110 5.02 17.48 4.28
CA THR A 110 3.98 18.51 4.12
C THR A 110 2.73 17.97 3.43
N THR A 111 2.90 17.11 2.45
CA THR A 111 1.85 16.63 1.54
C THR A 111 1.88 15.11 1.48
N TYR A 112 0.70 14.51 1.49
CA TYR A 112 0.50 13.10 1.17
C TYR A 112 0.24 12.97 -0.33
N PHE A 113 1.03 12.13 -0.98
CA PHE A 113 0.88 11.77 -2.39
C PHE A 113 0.34 10.35 -2.45
N MET A 114 -0.84 10.18 -3.03
CA MET A 114 -1.45 8.90 -3.33
C MET A 114 -1.24 8.57 -4.80
N TYR A 115 -0.59 7.45 -5.07
CA TYR A 115 -0.52 6.86 -6.41
C TYR A 115 -1.54 5.74 -6.45
N TYR A 116 -2.32 5.66 -7.51
CA TYR A 116 -3.38 4.66 -7.63
C TYR A 116 -3.60 4.26 -9.09
N SER A 117 -4.27 3.13 -9.28
CA SER A 117 -4.67 2.65 -10.59
C SER A 117 -6.14 2.95 -10.84
N ALA A 118 -6.50 3.30 -12.05
CA ALA A 118 -7.91 3.44 -12.45
C ALA A 118 -8.10 3.15 -13.94
N THR A 119 -9.35 2.85 -14.32
CA THR A 119 -9.73 2.75 -15.73
C THR A 119 -10.22 4.13 -16.21
N PRO A 120 -9.56 4.78 -17.19
CA PRO A 120 -10.06 6.03 -17.73
C PRO A 120 -11.35 5.84 -18.52
N ASP A 121 -12.15 6.91 -18.61
CA ASP A 121 -13.38 6.91 -19.38
C ASP A 121 -13.11 6.66 -20.87
N VAL A 122 -14.06 6.02 -21.56
CA VAL A 122 -13.93 5.58 -22.96
C VAL A 122 -13.58 6.73 -23.92
N CYS A 123 -14.01 7.95 -23.61
CA CYS A 123 -13.69 9.12 -24.42
C CYS A 123 -12.19 9.48 -24.44
N LEU A 124 -11.44 9.09 -23.40
CA LEU A 124 -9.99 9.32 -23.32
C LEU A 124 -9.17 8.15 -23.87
N GLN A 125 -9.65 6.93 -23.67
CA GLN A 125 -8.96 5.71 -24.11
C GLN A 125 -9.98 4.70 -24.64
N PRO A 126 -10.21 4.67 -25.99
CA PRO A 126 -11.15 3.74 -26.60
C PRO A 126 -10.76 2.26 -26.41
N GLU A 127 -9.47 1.96 -26.33
CA GLU A 127 -8.94 0.64 -26.03
C GLU A 127 -8.67 0.58 -24.52
N ARG A 128 -9.60 -0.03 -23.80
CA ARG A 128 -9.59 -0.05 -22.32
C ARG A 128 -8.33 -0.70 -21.76
N GLY A 129 -7.60 0.07 -20.99
CA GLY A 129 -6.52 -0.38 -20.11
C GLY A 129 -6.52 0.48 -18.85
N HIS A 130 -5.81 0.02 -17.84
CA HIS A 130 -5.60 0.80 -16.62
C HIS A 130 -4.55 1.88 -16.84
N CYS A 131 -4.61 2.86 -15.98
CA CYS A 131 -3.63 3.93 -15.90
C CYS A 131 -3.11 4.09 -14.47
N LEU A 132 -1.98 4.73 -14.32
CA LEU A 132 -1.49 5.22 -13.03
C LEU A 132 -1.83 6.70 -12.91
N ALA A 133 -2.38 7.08 -11.77
CA ALA A 133 -2.74 8.45 -11.47
C ALA A 133 -2.23 8.87 -10.07
N ILE A 134 -2.31 10.16 -9.80
CA ILE A 134 -1.80 10.76 -8.58
C ILE A 134 -2.85 11.69 -8.00
N ALA A 135 -3.07 11.58 -6.69
CA ALA A 135 -3.87 12.51 -5.93
C ALA A 135 -3.09 13.00 -4.71
N THR A 136 -3.40 14.18 -4.20
CA THR A 136 -2.71 14.79 -3.06
C THR A 136 -3.65 15.21 -1.96
N SER A 137 -3.17 15.21 -0.72
CA SER A 137 -3.89 15.71 0.46
C SER A 137 -2.90 16.28 1.49
N THR A 138 -3.38 17.17 2.34
CA THR A 138 -2.66 17.62 3.55
C THR A 138 -3.00 16.77 4.78
N SER A 139 -3.92 15.82 4.65
CA SER A 139 -4.36 14.90 5.70
C SER A 139 -4.16 13.45 5.28
N PRO A 140 -3.69 12.56 6.16
CA PRO A 140 -3.58 11.14 5.82
C PRO A 140 -4.94 10.47 5.58
N ALA A 141 -6.03 10.97 6.17
CA ALA A 141 -7.37 10.46 5.93
C ALA A 141 -8.01 10.98 4.63
N GLY A 142 -7.36 11.90 3.92
CA GLY A 142 -7.96 12.61 2.81
C GLY A 142 -8.80 13.82 3.26
N PRO A 143 -9.72 14.36 2.41
CA PRO A 143 -9.88 13.90 1.02
C PRO A 143 -8.64 14.16 0.18
N PHE A 144 -8.31 13.21 -0.67
CA PHE A 144 -7.30 13.39 -1.71
C PHE A 144 -7.94 14.01 -2.95
N VAL A 145 -7.19 14.87 -3.62
CA VAL A 145 -7.62 15.55 -4.85
C VAL A 145 -6.72 15.10 -5.99
N ASP A 146 -7.31 14.53 -7.03
CA ASP A 146 -6.59 14.07 -8.22
C ASP A 146 -5.90 15.22 -8.96
N MET A 147 -4.76 14.95 -9.58
CA MET A 147 -3.94 15.94 -10.30
C MET A 147 -4.50 16.31 -11.68
N GLY A 148 -5.66 15.79 -12.06
CA GLY A 148 -6.41 16.14 -13.26
C GLY A 148 -6.07 15.34 -14.52
N MET A 149 -4.99 14.56 -14.49
CA MET A 149 -4.57 13.68 -15.58
C MET A 149 -3.82 12.45 -15.06
N PRO A 150 -3.96 11.29 -15.71
CA PRO A 150 -3.11 10.14 -15.41
C PRO A 150 -1.62 10.44 -15.68
N LEU A 151 -0.75 9.86 -14.84
CA LEU A 151 0.70 9.89 -15.04
C LEU A 151 1.13 8.99 -16.22
N LEU A 152 0.52 7.80 -16.30
CA LEU A 152 0.74 6.82 -17.36
C LEU A 152 -0.61 6.25 -17.81
N LEU A 153 -0.74 6.12 -19.14
CA LEU A 153 -1.87 5.47 -19.81
C LEU A 153 -1.37 4.24 -20.54
N GLY A 154 -2.06 3.12 -20.42
CA GLY A 154 -1.64 1.87 -21.04
C GLY A 154 -2.78 0.97 -21.51
N MET A 155 -2.39 -0.23 -21.87
CA MET A 155 -3.28 -1.29 -22.33
C MET A 155 -3.38 -2.39 -21.27
N GLY A 156 -4.57 -2.95 -21.10
CA GLY A 156 -4.78 -4.03 -20.14
C GLY A 156 -4.38 -3.65 -18.73
N PHE A 157 -3.55 -4.46 -18.09
CA PHE A 157 -3.11 -4.31 -16.70
C PHE A 157 -1.62 -3.93 -16.55
N GLU A 158 -0.98 -3.37 -17.59
CA GLU A 158 0.44 -3.03 -17.51
C GLU A 158 0.75 -1.91 -16.51
N TYR A 159 -0.18 -0.97 -16.35
CA TYR A 159 -0.02 0.19 -15.49
C TYR A 159 -0.99 0.11 -14.30
N ILE A 160 -0.67 -0.82 -13.39
CA ILE A 160 -1.33 -0.95 -12.09
C ILE A 160 -0.31 -1.10 -10.97
N ASP A 161 -0.77 -1.10 -9.73
CA ASP A 161 -0.04 -1.39 -8.51
C ASP A 161 1.16 -0.47 -8.28
N PRO A 162 0.96 0.86 -8.28
CA PRO A 162 2.03 1.80 -8.06
C PRO A 162 2.54 1.76 -6.62
N MET A 163 3.86 1.84 -6.44
CA MET A 163 4.49 2.01 -5.13
C MET A 163 5.57 3.08 -5.22
N ALA A 164 5.38 4.19 -4.50
CA ALA A 164 6.38 5.24 -4.40
C ALA A 164 7.38 4.95 -3.28
N PHE A 165 8.64 5.22 -3.53
CA PHE A 165 9.74 4.97 -2.60
C PHE A 165 10.76 6.09 -2.64
N ASP A 166 11.04 6.68 -1.47
CA ASP A 166 12.16 7.60 -1.29
C ASP A 166 13.39 6.80 -0.88
N ASP A 167 14.35 6.73 -1.78
CA ASP A 167 15.57 6.00 -1.49
C ASP A 167 16.41 6.70 -0.40
N PRO A 168 16.54 6.10 0.79
CA PRO A 168 17.26 6.72 1.90
C PRO A 168 18.78 6.86 1.66
N VAL A 169 19.32 6.18 0.65
CA VAL A 169 20.75 6.21 0.34
C VAL A 169 21.08 7.26 -0.69
N SER A 170 20.38 7.32 -1.81
CA SER A 170 20.65 8.27 -2.88
C SER A 170 19.79 9.54 -2.83
N GLY A 171 18.69 9.52 -2.07
CA GLY A 171 17.69 10.60 -2.05
C GLY A 171 16.81 10.64 -3.29
N LYS A 172 16.90 9.66 -4.18
CA LYS A 172 16.04 9.56 -5.36
C LYS A 172 14.62 9.19 -4.96
N ARG A 173 13.68 9.72 -5.73
CA ARG A 173 12.26 9.38 -5.64
C ARG A 173 11.95 8.40 -6.75
N LEU A 174 11.45 7.24 -6.40
CA LEU A 174 11.23 6.14 -7.34
C LEU A 174 9.75 5.74 -7.33
N LEU A 175 9.23 5.40 -8.49
CA LEU A 175 7.92 4.78 -8.64
C LEU A 175 8.13 3.38 -9.21
N TYR A 176 7.60 2.38 -8.50
CA TYR A 176 7.52 0.99 -8.96
C TYR A 176 6.10 0.70 -9.41
N TRP A 177 5.92 -0.13 -10.43
CA TRP A 177 4.59 -0.57 -10.90
C TRP A 177 4.72 -1.79 -11.79
N GLY A 178 3.59 -2.41 -12.11
CA GLY A 178 3.53 -3.40 -13.19
C GLY A 178 2.68 -4.60 -12.87
N SER A 179 2.15 -5.17 -13.93
CA SER A 179 1.42 -6.42 -14.05
C SER A 179 1.25 -6.77 -15.54
N GLY A 180 0.13 -7.43 -15.91
CA GLY A 180 -0.25 -7.64 -17.31
C GLY A 180 0.68 -8.59 -18.07
N PHE A 181 1.29 -9.55 -17.38
CA PHE A 181 2.30 -10.45 -17.94
C PHE A 181 3.61 -9.76 -18.39
N GLN A 182 3.79 -8.51 -17.99
CA GLN A 182 4.99 -7.73 -18.17
C GLN A 182 5.82 -7.74 -16.88
N PRO A 183 7.09 -7.29 -16.90
CA PRO A 183 7.90 -7.19 -15.69
C PRO A 183 7.39 -6.08 -14.77
N ILE A 184 7.69 -6.21 -13.48
CA ILE A 184 7.67 -5.06 -12.59
C ILE A 184 8.74 -4.07 -13.05
N LYS A 185 8.38 -2.79 -13.07
CA LYS A 185 9.23 -1.68 -13.55
C LYS A 185 9.48 -0.68 -12.43
N VAL A 186 10.55 0.09 -12.60
CA VAL A 186 10.86 1.25 -11.78
C VAL A 186 11.31 2.41 -12.64
N GLN A 187 10.90 3.64 -12.27
CA GLN A 187 11.40 4.87 -12.89
C GLN A 187 11.55 5.97 -11.85
N GLU A 188 12.51 6.85 -12.05
CA GLU A 188 12.75 8.00 -11.18
C GLU A 188 11.69 9.08 -11.40
N LEU A 189 11.03 9.48 -10.29
CA LEU A 189 10.15 10.64 -10.25
C LEU A 189 10.96 11.93 -10.16
N ALA A 190 10.40 13.00 -10.72
CA ALA A 190 10.90 14.34 -10.52
C ALA A 190 10.70 14.83 -9.07
N GLU A 191 11.24 15.98 -8.77
CA GLU A 191 11.16 16.58 -7.43
C GLU A 191 9.72 16.88 -6.99
N ASP A 192 8.86 17.19 -7.95
CA ASP A 192 7.44 17.46 -7.75
C ASP A 192 6.60 16.22 -7.39
N ARG A 193 7.14 14.99 -7.55
CA ARG A 193 6.48 13.69 -7.32
C ARG A 193 5.27 13.40 -8.21
N ILE A 194 4.93 14.31 -9.12
CA ILE A 194 3.77 14.18 -10.03
C ILE A 194 4.18 14.00 -11.49
N SER A 195 5.46 13.97 -11.76
CA SER A 195 6.04 13.71 -13.08
C SER A 195 7.29 12.84 -12.97
N PHE A 196 7.73 12.25 -14.08
CA PHE A 196 9.01 11.55 -14.14
C PHE A 196 10.18 12.51 -14.31
N ALA A 197 11.33 12.17 -13.73
CA ALA A 197 12.55 12.95 -13.88
C ALA A 197 12.97 13.05 -15.34
N ALA A 198 13.40 14.24 -15.75
CA ALA A 198 13.82 14.50 -17.13
C ALA A 198 14.96 13.55 -17.55
N GLY A 199 14.77 12.85 -18.66
CA GLY A 199 15.74 11.89 -19.20
C GLY A 199 15.72 10.53 -18.47
N SER A 200 14.88 10.32 -17.46
CA SER A 200 14.67 8.99 -16.90
C SER A 200 13.85 8.10 -17.85
N ALA A 201 14.05 6.80 -17.71
CA ALA A 201 13.28 5.80 -18.46
C ALA A 201 12.97 4.62 -17.52
N PRO A 202 11.88 3.87 -17.76
CA PRO A 202 11.57 2.71 -16.96
C PRO A 202 12.62 1.61 -17.10
N THR A 203 12.94 0.95 -15.99
CA THR A 203 13.83 -0.20 -15.91
C THR A 203 13.03 -1.42 -15.49
N ASP A 204 13.18 -2.52 -16.23
CA ASP A 204 12.57 -3.80 -15.89
C ASP A 204 13.33 -4.46 -14.74
N LEU A 205 12.59 -4.98 -13.75
CA LEU A 205 13.17 -5.56 -12.51
C LEU A 205 13.03 -7.08 -12.46
N VAL A 206 11.81 -7.57 -12.28
CA VAL A 206 11.51 -9.00 -12.20
C VAL A 206 10.45 -9.35 -13.23
N TRP A 207 10.64 -10.48 -13.89
CA TRP A 207 9.75 -10.98 -14.94
C TRP A 207 8.89 -12.13 -14.42
N PRO A 208 7.67 -12.31 -14.97
CA PRO A 208 6.95 -13.55 -14.77
C PRO A 208 7.73 -14.73 -15.33
N ASN A 209 7.38 -15.93 -14.90
CA ASN A 209 8.04 -17.14 -15.38
C ASN A 209 7.83 -17.31 -16.90
N PRO A 210 8.88 -17.43 -17.70
CA PRO A 210 8.77 -17.55 -19.15
C PRO A 210 8.16 -18.89 -19.62
N VAL A 211 8.11 -19.88 -18.73
CA VAL A 211 7.52 -21.19 -19.04
C VAL A 211 6.01 -21.10 -18.93
N LYS A 212 5.32 -21.31 -20.05
CA LYS A 212 3.86 -21.22 -20.10
C LYS A 212 3.20 -22.11 -19.04
N GLY A 213 2.39 -21.50 -18.20
CA GLY A 213 1.64 -22.16 -17.13
C GLY A 213 2.42 -22.46 -15.86
N ALA A 214 3.73 -22.13 -15.82
CA ALA A 214 4.51 -22.21 -14.59
C ALA A 214 4.30 -20.97 -13.72
N PHE A 215 4.31 -21.16 -12.41
CA PHE A 215 4.24 -20.08 -11.42
C PHE A 215 5.59 -19.30 -11.35
N PRO A 216 5.59 -17.96 -11.20
CA PRO A 216 4.43 -17.07 -11.35
C PRO A 216 4.16 -16.76 -12.83
N ARG A 217 2.90 -16.88 -13.27
CA ARG A 217 2.48 -16.53 -14.65
C ARG A 217 2.41 -15.03 -14.88
N LEU A 218 2.15 -14.26 -13.83
CA LEU A 218 2.25 -12.81 -13.79
C LEU A 218 2.91 -12.38 -12.48
N VAL A 219 3.41 -11.15 -12.45
CA VAL A 219 4.02 -10.52 -11.28
C VAL A 219 3.50 -9.11 -11.14
N GLU A 220 3.16 -8.70 -9.89
CA GLU A 220 2.56 -7.40 -9.60
C GLU A 220 2.75 -7.01 -8.13
N ALA A 221 2.12 -5.92 -7.68
CA ALA A 221 2.08 -5.51 -6.27
C ALA A 221 3.47 -5.30 -5.66
N ALA A 222 4.31 -4.52 -6.32
CA ALA A 222 5.65 -4.23 -5.84
C ALA A 222 5.64 -3.47 -4.53
N TRP A 223 6.46 -3.89 -3.57
CA TRP A 223 6.78 -3.15 -2.36
C TRP A 223 8.28 -3.23 -2.06
N VAL A 224 8.94 -2.09 -1.90
CA VAL A 224 10.39 -2.04 -1.68
C VAL A 224 10.72 -1.47 -0.31
N ILE A 225 11.68 -2.11 0.36
CA ILE A 225 12.31 -1.58 1.56
C ILE A 225 13.82 -1.60 1.41
N HIS A 226 14.52 -0.71 2.12
CA HIS A 226 15.96 -0.77 2.31
C HIS A 226 16.26 -1.31 3.71
N ARG A 227 17.08 -2.39 3.78
CA ARG A 227 17.52 -2.97 5.04
C ARG A 227 18.96 -3.43 4.93
N ASP A 228 19.78 -3.00 5.88
CA ASP A 228 21.23 -3.25 5.87
C ASP A 228 21.84 -2.78 4.53
N ASP A 229 22.48 -3.65 3.78
CA ASP A 229 23.11 -3.34 2.49
C ASP A 229 22.21 -3.63 1.28
N PHE A 230 20.94 -3.99 1.48
CA PHE A 230 20.08 -4.48 0.41
C PHE A 230 18.76 -3.74 0.33
N TYR A 231 18.27 -3.61 -0.90
CA TYR A 231 16.89 -3.32 -1.23
C TYR A 231 16.18 -4.65 -1.42
N TYR A 232 15.08 -4.84 -0.72
CA TYR A 232 14.22 -6.02 -0.87
C TYR A 232 12.97 -5.62 -1.61
N LEU A 233 12.72 -6.26 -2.74
CA LEU A 233 11.50 -6.13 -3.53
C LEU A 233 10.59 -7.30 -3.16
N PHE A 234 9.50 -7.00 -2.48
CA PHE A 234 8.37 -7.92 -2.28
C PHE A 234 7.42 -7.72 -3.44
N TYR A 235 6.89 -8.79 -3.97
CA TYR A 235 5.96 -8.76 -5.08
C TYR A 235 5.07 -10.00 -5.05
N SER A 236 3.91 -9.89 -5.67
CA SER A 236 2.95 -11.00 -5.69
C SER A 236 2.88 -11.62 -7.08
N GLY A 237 2.47 -12.87 -7.12
CA GLY A 237 2.33 -13.59 -8.39
C GLY A 237 1.05 -14.39 -8.50
N ASP A 238 0.62 -14.54 -9.74
CA ASP A 238 -0.58 -15.19 -10.22
C ASP A 238 -1.89 -14.46 -9.85
N ASN A 239 -3.02 -15.19 -9.72
CA ASN A 239 -4.34 -14.59 -9.57
C ASN A 239 -4.61 -14.15 -8.13
N CYS A 240 -4.84 -12.86 -7.91
CA CYS A 240 -5.24 -12.31 -6.61
C CYS A 240 -6.60 -12.81 -6.13
N CYS A 241 -7.47 -13.19 -7.05
CA CYS A 241 -8.91 -13.26 -6.82
C CYS A 241 -9.59 -14.17 -7.86
N GLY A 242 -10.93 -14.30 -7.73
CA GLY A 242 -11.69 -15.17 -8.61
C GLY A 242 -11.70 -16.63 -8.13
N PRO A 243 -12.26 -17.54 -8.96
CA PRO A 243 -12.37 -18.96 -8.61
C PRO A 243 -11.01 -19.67 -8.51
N ASP A 244 -10.02 -19.20 -9.28
CA ASP A 244 -8.68 -19.78 -9.39
C ASP A 244 -7.64 -18.90 -8.67
N ALA A 245 -8.02 -18.26 -7.57
CA ALA A 245 -7.13 -17.43 -6.78
C ALA A 245 -5.96 -18.25 -6.22
N GLU A 246 -4.73 -17.86 -6.55
CA GLU A 246 -3.51 -18.58 -6.22
C GLU A 246 -2.34 -17.66 -5.89
N TYR A 247 -2.64 -16.46 -5.46
CA TYR A 247 -1.68 -15.43 -5.09
C TYR A 247 -0.69 -15.89 -4.01
N GLY A 248 0.53 -15.35 -4.06
CA GLY A 248 1.54 -15.53 -3.03
C GLY A 248 2.58 -14.42 -3.11
N VAL A 249 3.18 -14.05 -1.97
CA VAL A 249 4.22 -13.03 -1.91
C VAL A 249 5.59 -13.68 -2.14
N MET A 250 6.29 -13.15 -3.11
CA MET A 250 7.67 -13.50 -3.45
C MET A 250 8.63 -12.39 -3.02
N VAL A 251 9.92 -12.69 -3.03
CA VAL A 251 10.95 -11.72 -2.70
C VAL A 251 12.17 -11.84 -3.60
N ALA A 252 12.69 -10.67 -3.95
CA ALA A 252 14.00 -10.50 -4.59
C ALA A 252 14.79 -9.42 -3.84
N ARG A 253 16.11 -9.37 -4.01
CA ARG A 253 16.96 -8.35 -3.39
C ARG A 253 18.01 -7.82 -4.36
N SER A 254 18.46 -6.61 -4.11
CA SER A 254 19.53 -5.94 -4.87
C SER A 254 20.33 -5.01 -3.98
N ARG A 255 21.54 -4.63 -4.42
CA ARG A 255 22.30 -3.53 -3.80
C ARG A 255 21.93 -2.15 -4.36
N SER A 256 21.05 -2.11 -5.35
CA SER A 256 20.52 -0.88 -5.96
C SER A 256 18.99 -0.92 -5.99
N PRO A 257 18.31 0.20 -5.73
CA PRO A 257 16.84 0.24 -5.79
C PRO A 257 16.29 0.04 -7.22
N THR A 258 17.14 0.22 -8.22
CA THR A 258 16.79 0.01 -9.63
C THR A 258 17.33 -1.31 -10.20
N GLY A 259 17.76 -2.22 -9.34
CA GLY A 259 18.26 -3.55 -9.72
C GLY A 259 19.73 -3.57 -10.18
N PRO A 260 20.17 -4.69 -10.76
CA PRO A 260 19.40 -5.92 -10.97
C PRO A 260 19.02 -6.59 -9.64
N PHE A 261 17.81 -7.13 -9.58
CA PHE A 261 17.33 -7.89 -8.42
C PHE A 261 17.59 -9.38 -8.62
N GLU A 262 18.14 -10.03 -7.59
CA GLU A 262 18.33 -11.47 -7.47
C GLU A 262 17.14 -12.05 -6.71
N THR A 263 16.39 -12.97 -7.30
CA THR A 263 15.26 -13.63 -6.64
C THR A 263 15.74 -14.60 -5.56
N LEU A 264 14.87 -14.94 -4.61
CA LEU A 264 15.19 -15.93 -3.57
C LEU A 264 15.53 -17.31 -4.20
N GLU A 265 14.83 -17.69 -5.26
CA GLU A 265 15.06 -18.91 -6.03
C GLU A 265 16.48 -18.94 -6.62
N GLU A 266 16.89 -17.88 -7.32
CA GLU A 266 18.24 -17.75 -7.91
C GLU A 266 19.33 -17.76 -6.84
N ALA A 267 19.13 -16.97 -5.75
CA ALA A 267 20.12 -16.83 -4.69
C ALA A 267 20.35 -18.10 -3.86
N ARG A 268 19.32 -18.93 -3.69
CA ARG A 268 19.31 -20.03 -2.72
C ARG A 268 19.14 -21.41 -3.37
N GLY A 269 18.83 -21.46 -4.66
CA GLY A 269 18.53 -22.72 -5.36
C GLY A 269 17.28 -23.42 -4.81
N VAL A 270 16.32 -22.65 -4.29
CA VAL A 270 15.03 -23.18 -3.81
C VAL A 270 14.02 -23.25 -4.95
N PRO A 271 12.94 -24.04 -4.85
CA PRO A 271 12.01 -24.25 -5.97
C PRO A 271 11.21 -22.99 -6.38
N HIS A 272 11.10 -21.99 -5.51
CA HIS A 272 10.34 -20.77 -5.75
C HIS A 272 10.80 -19.65 -4.81
N SER A 273 10.46 -18.41 -5.17
CA SER A 273 10.79 -17.22 -4.36
C SER A 273 9.73 -16.86 -3.33
N LEU A 274 8.71 -17.70 -3.10
CA LEU A 274 7.64 -17.44 -2.14
C LEU A 274 8.16 -17.35 -0.70
N MET A 275 7.81 -16.25 -0.05
CA MET A 275 8.05 -16.01 1.38
C MET A 275 6.76 -16.08 2.20
N LEU A 276 5.60 -15.86 1.55
CA LEU A 276 4.27 -15.99 2.12
C LEU A 276 3.37 -16.68 1.10
N PHE A 277 2.67 -17.73 1.50
CA PHE A 277 1.83 -18.55 0.63
C PHE A 277 0.60 -19.08 1.35
N LYS A 278 -0.38 -19.58 0.60
CA LYS A 278 -1.67 -20.06 1.10
C LYS A 278 -1.55 -21.11 2.21
N SER A 279 -2.56 -21.17 3.08
CA SER A 279 -2.76 -22.22 4.09
C SER A 279 -4.11 -22.93 3.86
N GLU A 280 -4.48 -23.81 4.77
CA GLU A 280 -5.81 -24.47 4.74
C GLU A 280 -6.95 -23.46 4.93
N ARG A 281 -6.72 -22.39 5.72
CA ARG A 281 -7.72 -21.37 6.00
C ARG A 281 -7.64 -20.16 5.06
N TRP A 282 -6.43 -19.75 4.70
CA TRP A 282 -6.19 -18.50 3.99
C TRP A 282 -5.71 -18.77 2.57
N LEU A 283 -6.52 -18.38 1.58
CA LEU A 283 -6.16 -18.48 0.15
C LEU A 283 -5.61 -17.15 -0.35
N ALA A 284 -4.78 -17.23 -1.37
CA ALA A 284 -4.29 -16.09 -2.14
C ALA A 284 -3.77 -14.91 -1.27
N PRO A 285 -2.86 -15.15 -0.29
CA PRO A 285 -2.26 -14.05 0.45
C PRO A 285 -1.34 -13.24 -0.44
N GLY A 286 -1.53 -11.92 -0.50
CA GLY A 286 -0.68 -11.09 -1.35
C GLY A 286 -0.99 -9.61 -1.28
N HIS A 287 -0.40 -8.88 -2.22
CA HIS A 287 -0.46 -7.42 -2.32
C HIS A 287 -0.13 -6.76 -0.98
N ASN A 288 1.13 -6.77 -0.65
CA ASN A 288 1.58 -6.46 0.70
C ASN A 288 2.20 -5.07 0.86
N THR A 289 2.13 -4.58 2.08
CA THR A 289 2.93 -3.49 2.63
C THR A 289 3.85 -4.02 3.72
N ILE A 290 5.04 -3.48 3.86
CA ILE A 290 5.92 -3.73 5.00
C ILE A 290 5.95 -2.48 5.88
N VAL A 291 5.64 -2.66 7.16
CA VAL A 291 5.72 -1.61 8.18
C VAL A 291 6.65 -2.04 9.29
N THR A 292 7.15 -1.07 10.06
CA THR A 292 8.01 -1.33 11.22
C THR A 292 7.29 -0.88 12.48
N ASP A 293 7.27 -1.72 13.49
CA ASP A 293 6.73 -1.37 14.80
C ASP A 293 7.75 -0.57 15.65
N LYS A 294 7.35 -0.11 16.84
CA LYS A 294 8.25 0.68 17.72
C LYS A 294 9.42 -0.12 18.28
N ALA A 295 9.36 -1.45 18.27
CA ALA A 295 10.49 -2.31 18.62
C ALA A 295 11.50 -2.46 17.48
N GLY A 296 11.16 -1.99 16.27
CA GLY A 296 11.97 -2.14 15.06
C GLY A 296 11.73 -3.46 14.34
N ASP A 297 10.71 -4.21 14.73
CA ASP A 297 10.32 -5.44 14.06
C ASP A 297 9.55 -5.13 12.76
N ALA A 298 9.85 -5.87 11.70
CA ALA A 298 9.17 -5.74 10.44
C ALA A 298 7.89 -6.60 10.40
N TRP A 299 6.81 -5.99 9.96
CA TRP A 299 5.50 -6.60 9.80
C TRP A 299 5.04 -6.51 8.36
N ILE A 300 4.49 -7.59 7.84
CA ILE A 300 3.81 -7.61 6.55
C ILE A 300 2.31 -7.44 6.77
N VAL A 301 1.72 -6.45 6.12
CA VAL A 301 0.27 -6.24 6.01
C VAL A 301 -0.13 -6.64 4.61
N TYR A 302 -1.16 -7.44 4.45
CA TYR A 302 -1.54 -8.01 3.16
C TYR A 302 -3.01 -8.41 3.16
N HIS A 303 -3.57 -8.70 1.99
CA HIS A 303 -4.90 -9.31 1.94
C HIS A 303 -4.82 -10.83 1.80
N ALA A 304 -5.89 -11.53 2.23
CA ALA A 304 -6.13 -12.93 1.95
C ALA A 304 -7.64 -13.22 1.87
N ILE A 305 -7.99 -14.41 1.36
CA ILE A 305 -9.37 -14.89 1.24
C ILE A 305 -9.60 -15.98 2.30
N ASP A 306 -10.58 -15.78 3.19
CA ASP A 306 -11.01 -16.82 4.14
C ASP A 306 -11.84 -17.89 3.41
N VAL A 307 -11.40 -19.16 3.45
CA VAL A 307 -12.11 -20.28 2.82
C VAL A 307 -13.55 -20.45 3.32
N ASN A 308 -13.84 -19.98 4.54
CA ASN A 308 -15.17 -20.08 5.14
C ASN A 308 -16.13 -18.98 4.64
N ARG A 309 -15.60 -17.85 4.16
CA ARG A 309 -16.35 -16.69 3.65
C ARG A 309 -15.65 -16.07 2.44
N PRO A 310 -15.45 -16.83 1.34
CA PRO A 310 -14.54 -16.42 0.25
C PRO A 310 -15.13 -15.37 -0.69
N ARG A 311 -16.43 -15.09 -0.59
CA ARG A 311 -17.16 -14.27 -1.54
C ARG A 311 -18.00 -13.21 -0.88
N GLN A 312 -18.20 -12.12 -1.62
CA GLN A 312 -19.15 -11.06 -1.28
C GLN A 312 -19.92 -10.65 -2.54
N ARG A 313 -21.11 -10.10 -2.34
CA ARG A 313 -21.89 -9.49 -3.43
C ARG A 313 -21.56 -7.99 -3.49
N GLN A 314 -21.24 -7.51 -4.68
CA GLN A 314 -21.13 -6.09 -5.00
C GLN A 314 -22.01 -5.82 -6.20
N GLU A 315 -23.14 -5.14 -5.99
CA GLU A 315 -24.23 -4.97 -6.97
C GLU A 315 -24.71 -6.33 -7.50
N ASP A 316 -24.60 -6.58 -8.81
CA ASP A 316 -25.01 -7.83 -9.47
C ASP A 316 -23.88 -8.85 -9.57
N GLU A 317 -22.68 -8.53 -9.14
CA GLU A 317 -21.50 -9.39 -9.21
C GLU A 317 -21.19 -10.08 -7.88
N ILE A 318 -20.55 -11.25 -7.98
CA ILE A 318 -20.02 -11.98 -6.82
C ILE A 318 -18.50 -11.98 -6.91
N ASN A 319 -17.89 -11.18 -6.04
CA ASN A 319 -16.45 -10.97 -6.00
C ASN A 319 -15.77 -11.77 -4.87
N SER A 320 -14.46 -11.94 -4.96
CA SER A 320 -13.67 -12.43 -3.84
C SER A 320 -13.71 -11.43 -2.70
N ARG A 321 -13.89 -11.92 -1.48
CA ARG A 321 -13.79 -11.12 -0.26
C ARG A 321 -12.35 -11.20 0.22
N ARG A 322 -11.60 -10.13 0.03
CA ARG A 322 -10.18 -10.02 0.39
C ARG A 322 -10.05 -9.19 1.66
N ILE A 323 -9.74 -9.84 2.77
CA ILE A 323 -9.68 -9.22 4.10
C ILE A 323 -8.24 -8.98 4.53
N MET A 324 -8.01 -8.03 5.44
CA MET A 324 -6.66 -7.61 5.80
C MET A 324 -6.10 -8.44 6.98
N LEU A 325 -4.90 -8.94 6.77
CA LEU A 325 -4.10 -9.71 7.72
C LEU A 325 -2.75 -9.05 7.98
N ILE A 326 -2.13 -9.42 9.11
CA ILE A 326 -0.75 -9.06 9.43
C ILE A 326 0.01 -10.29 9.89
N ASP A 327 1.32 -10.32 9.64
CA ASP A 327 2.24 -11.28 10.25
C ASP A 327 3.62 -10.65 10.45
N ARG A 328 4.35 -11.12 11.46
CA ARG A 328 5.72 -10.66 11.70
C ARG A 328 6.66 -11.31 10.70
N ILE A 329 7.59 -10.53 10.14
CA ILE A 329 8.64 -11.03 9.26
C ILE A 329 9.82 -11.52 10.09
N GLU A 330 10.18 -12.77 9.92
CA GLU A 330 11.43 -13.33 10.43
C GLU A 330 12.54 -13.20 9.38
N TRP A 331 13.72 -12.80 9.81
CA TRP A 331 14.89 -12.71 8.93
C TRP A 331 15.78 -13.94 9.09
N LYS A 332 15.87 -14.77 8.04
CA LYS A 332 16.64 -16.01 8.04
C LYS A 332 17.74 -15.96 6.98
N ASN A 333 19.02 -15.94 7.41
CA ASN A 333 20.17 -15.88 6.49
C ASN A 333 20.11 -14.71 5.50
N GLY A 334 19.66 -13.52 5.95
CA GLY A 334 19.54 -12.32 5.13
C GLY A 334 18.37 -12.32 4.16
N TRP A 335 17.32 -13.13 4.40
CA TRP A 335 16.08 -13.16 3.63
C TRP A 335 14.85 -13.10 4.55
N PRO A 336 13.79 -12.38 4.15
CA PRO A 336 12.53 -12.37 4.89
C PRO A 336 11.79 -13.69 4.74
N HIS A 337 11.09 -14.08 5.79
CA HIS A 337 10.30 -15.30 5.83
C HIS A 337 9.07 -15.12 6.71
N VAL A 338 7.91 -15.56 6.22
CA VAL A 338 6.66 -15.65 6.98
C VAL A 338 6.14 -17.10 6.93
N GLY A 339 6.09 -17.68 5.76
CA GLY A 339 5.53 -19.02 5.51
C GLY A 339 4.05 -18.92 5.16
N THR A 340 3.17 -19.35 6.07
CA THR A 340 1.71 -19.26 5.88
C THR A 340 1.10 -18.21 6.81
N PRO A 341 -0.03 -17.58 6.41
CA PRO A 341 -0.74 -16.65 7.28
C PRO A 341 -1.12 -17.28 8.62
N SER A 342 -0.93 -16.55 9.70
CA SER A 342 -1.27 -17.05 11.03
C SER A 342 -2.80 -17.15 11.22
N ALA A 343 -3.25 -18.24 11.86
CA ALA A 343 -4.65 -18.45 12.21
C ALA A 343 -4.87 -18.52 13.73
N GLU A 344 -3.78 -18.64 14.49
CA GLU A 344 -3.76 -18.74 15.95
C GLU A 344 -3.25 -17.43 16.58
N PRO A 345 -3.54 -17.20 17.88
CA PRO A 345 -3.03 -16.02 18.57
C PRO A 345 -1.51 -15.90 18.48
N ARG A 346 -1.03 -14.70 18.15
CA ARG A 346 0.39 -14.34 18.06
C ARG A 346 0.68 -13.09 18.89
N PRO A 347 1.93 -12.90 19.35
CA PRO A 347 2.33 -11.63 19.94
C PRO A 347 2.03 -10.46 19.00
N ALA A 348 1.40 -9.41 19.53
CA ALA A 348 1.04 -8.23 18.75
C ALA A 348 2.26 -7.32 18.47
N PRO A 349 2.17 -6.43 17.47
CA PRO A 349 3.16 -5.38 17.25
C PRO A 349 3.35 -4.51 18.52
N VAL A 350 4.57 -4.02 18.72
CA VAL A 350 4.86 -3.04 19.78
C VAL A 350 4.59 -1.63 19.22
N THR A 351 3.55 -0.96 19.71
CA THR A 351 3.09 0.34 19.18
C THR A 351 2.96 1.41 20.26
#